data_eddc6142c57ceba4b72740d55eb56c32
#
_entry.id   eddc6142c57ceba4b72740d55eb56c32
#
_cell.length_a   1.000
_cell.length_b   1.000
_cell.length_c   1.000
_cell.angle_alpha   90.00
_cell.angle_beta   90.00
_cell.angle_gamma   90.00
#
_symmetry.space_group_name_H-M   'P 1'
#
loop_
_entity.id
_entity.type
_entity.pdbx_description
1 polymer ?
#
loop_
_entity_poly.entity_id
_entity_poly.type
_entity_poly.pdbx_seq_one_letter_code
_entity_poly.pdbx_strand_id
1 'polypeptide(L)'
;MIEKKAARLRRASQTRHKIHQLAAVRLAVHRTNAHIYAQLCAADGKVLTSASTLEKEVRAKVAKGGNKDAAAAIGKRIAEKAKGLGIQAVAFDRSGYRYHGRVKALAEAAREAGLKF
;
A
#
# COMPACT_ATOMS: atom_id res chain seq x y z
N MET A 1 -21.23 10.94 -17.92
CA MET A 1 -20.36 9.76 -17.70
C MET A 1 -19.45 10.03 -16.50
N ILE A 2 -19.41 9.10 -15.55
CA ILE A 2 -18.56 9.25 -14.37
C ILE A 2 -17.11 8.96 -14.76
N GLU A 3 -16.22 9.86 -14.45
CA GLU A 3 -14.80 9.66 -14.69
C GLU A 3 -14.26 8.49 -13.84
N LYS A 4 -13.34 7.73 -14.40
CA LYS A 4 -12.71 6.60 -13.70
C LYS A 4 -12.06 7.02 -12.39
N LYS A 5 -11.42 8.19 -12.36
CA LYS A 5 -10.80 8.73 -11.15
C LYS A 5 -11.84 9.03 -10.07
N ALA A 6 -12.97 9.65 -10.42
CA ALA A 6 -14.04 9.95 -9.47
C ALA A 6 -14.64 8.67 -8.88
N ALA A 7 -14.86 7.65 -9.70
CA ALA A 7 -15.36 6.36 -9.24
C ALA A 7 -14.36 5.68 -8.30
N ARG A 8 -13.06 5.73 -8.62
CA ARG A 8 -12.00 5.18 -7.76
C ARG A 8 -11.96 5.88 -6.41
N LEU A 9 -12.01 7.20 -6.39
CA LEU A 9 -11.97 7.99 -5.15
C LEU A 9 -13.18 7.70 -4.25
N ARG A 10 -14.35 7.47 -4.85
CA ARG A 10 -15.55 7.10 -4.10
C ARG A 10 -15.39 5.73 -3.44
N ARG A 11 -14.86 4.73 -4.17
CA ARG A 11 -14.58 3.41 -3.60
C ARG A 11 -13.55 3.50 -2.46
N ALA A 12 -12.50 4.30 -2.65
CA ALA A 12 -11.49 4.51 -1.62
C ALA A 12 -12.10 5.14 -0.36
N SER A 13 -12.97 6.12 -0.52
CA SER A 13 -13.65 6.78 0.59
C SER A 13 -14.49 5.80 1.42
N GLN A 14 -15.23 4.91 0.77
CA GLN A 14 -16.04 3.90 1.46
C GLN A 14 -15.16 2.94 2.28
N THR A 15 -14.06 2.47 1.70
CA THR A 15 -13.13 1.58 2.37
C THR A 15 -12.48 2.27 3.58
N ARG A 16 -12.03 3.50 3.43
CA ARG A 16 -11.38 4.28 4.49
C ARG A 16 -12.33 4.56 5.64
N HIS A 17 -13.60 4.84 5.34
CA HIS A 17 -14.60 5.05 6.37
C HIS A 17 -14.78 3.80 7.23
N LYS A 18 -14.87 2.64 6.60
CA LYS A 18 -14.98 1.36 7.32
C LYS A 18 -13.75 1.08 8.18
N ILE A 19 -12.55 1.29 7.64
CA ILE A 19 -11.29 1.11 8.38
C ILE A 19 -11.23 2.03 9.58
N HIS A 20 -11.65 3.28 9.40
CA HIS A 20 -11.66 4.26 10.50
C HIS A 20 -12.60 3.81 11.63
N GLN A 21 -13.78 3.27 11.28
CA GLN A 21 -14.70 2.72 12.27
C GLN A 21 -14.11 1.58 13.08
N LEU A 22 -13.24 0.79 12.47
CA LEU A 22 -12.56 -0.34 13.12
C LEU A 22 -11.33 0.09 13.92
N ALA A 23 -10.92 1.35 13.85
CA ALA A 23 -9.72 1.91 14.50
C ALA A 23 -8.45 1.09 14.18
N ALA A 24 -8.35 0.54 12.96
CA ALA A 24 -7.23 -0.29 12.54
C ALA A 24 -6.09 0.54 11.95
N VAL A 25 -4.86 0.02 12.01
CA VAL A 25 -3.74 0.55 11.24
C VAL A 25 -4.02 0.26 9.76
N ARG A 26 -3.89 1.26 8.92
CA ARG A 26 -4.23 1.16 7.51
C ARG A 26 -2.97 1.05 6.66
N LEU A 27 -2.90 0.03 5.81
CA LEU A 27 -1.89 -0.07 4.76
C LEU A 27 -2.50 0.52 3.49
N ALA A 28 -2.14 1.74 3.16
CA ALA A 28 -2.63 2.45 1.99
C ALA A 28 -1.65 2.31 0.83
N VAL A 29 -2.18 2.01 -0.36
CA VAL A 29 -1.39 1.87 -1.59
C VAL A 29 -1.78 2.96 -2.57
N HIS A 30 -0.81 3.57 -3.20
CA HIS A 30 -0.99 4.52 -4.28
C HIS A 30 -0.06 4.15 -5.42
N ARG A 31 -0.53 4.27 -6.65
CA ARG A 31 0.28 3.95 -7.83
C ARG A 31 0.17 5.04 -8.91
N THR A 32 1.28 5.22 -9.60
CA THR A 32 1.33 6.00 -10.84
C THR A 32 1.88 5.09 -11.95
N ASN A 33 1.99 5.59 -13.18
CA ASN A 33 2.56 4.80 -14.27
C ASN A 33 4.00 4.35 -13.99
N ALA A 34 4.79 5.18 -13.32
CA ALA A 34 6.22 4.95 -13.11
C ALA A 34 6.57 4.44 -11.72
N HIS A 35 5.69 4.59 -10.73
CA HIS A 35 6.01 4.30 -9.33
C HIS A 35 4.84 3.71 -8.57
N ILE A 36 5.16 3.09 -7.43
CA ILE A 36 4.16 2.60 -6.49
C ILE A 36 4.60 2.98 -5.06
N TYR A 37 3.61 3.29 -4.21
CA TYR A 37 3.82 3.79 -2.86
C TYR A 37 2.96 2.99 -1.88
N ALA A 38 3.50 2.73 -0.70
CA ALA A 38 2.77 2.12 0.40
C ALA A 38 2.99 2.94 1.66
N GLN A 39 1.93 3.16 2.44
CA GLN A 39 1.98 3.89 3.70
C GLN A 39 1.26 3.12 4.79
N LEU A 40 1.82 3.14 6.00
CA LEU A 40 1.12 2.67 7.19
C LEU A 40 0.61 3.89 7.94
N CYS A 41 -0.71 3.99 8.09
CA CYS A 41 -1.37 5.10 8.76
C CYS A 41 -2.08 4.61 10.01
N ALA A 42 -1.89 5.34 11.12
CA ALA A 42 -2.63 5.08 12.36
C ALA A 42 -4.11 5.46 12.20
N ALA A 43 -4.95 5.00 13.13
CA ALA A 43 -6.39 5.27 13.11
C ALA A 43 -6.70 6.78 13.16
N ASP A 44 -5.82 7.60 13.74
CA ASP A 44 -5.96 9.06 13.80
C ASP A 44 -5.51 9.78 12.51
N GLY A 45 -5.06 9.03 11.49
CA GLY A 45 -4.59 9.57 10.22
C GLY A 45 -3.09 9.84 10.15
N LYS A 46 -2.36 9.63 11.23
CA LYS A 46 -0.92 9.89 11.28
C LYS A 46 -0.16 8.82 10.48
N VAL A 47 0.76 9.24 9.60
CA VAL A 47 1.61 8.32 8.85
C VAL A 47 2.72 7.79 9.77
N LEU A 48 2.73 6.48 9.97
CA LEU A 48 3.71 5.82 10.83
C LEU A 48 5.00 5.51 10.09
N THR A 49 4.88 5.03 8.86
CA THR A 49 6.02 4.76 7.97
C THR A 49 5.53 4.65 6.53
N SER A 50 6.47 4.69 5.61
CA SER A 50 6.15 4.55 4.19
C SER A 50 7.27 3.83 3.44
N ALA A 51 6.94 3.29 2.27
CA ALA A 51 7.90 2.72 1.32
C ALA A 51 7.47 3.09 -0.08
N SER A 52 8.42 3.37 -0.96
CA SER A 52 8.11 3.69 -2.35
C SER A 52 9.27 3.34 -3.28
N THR A 53 8.95 3.20 -4.56
CA THR A 53 9.97 2.98 -5.60
C THR A 53 10.82 4.23 -5.86
N LEU A 54 10.45 5.38 -5.29
CA LEU A 54 11.26 6.61 -5.34
C LEU A 54 12.41 6.58 -4.34
N GLU A 55 12.38 5.73 -3.32
CA GLU A 55 13.44 5.65 -2.33
C GLU A 55 14.76 5.25 -2.99
N LYS A 56 15.83 5.91 -2.58
CA LYS A 56 17.17 5.72 -3.15
C LYS A 56 17.63 4.27 -3.06
N GLU A 57 17.40 3.63 -1.93
CA GLU A 57 17.75 2.22 -1.69
C GLU A 57 16.98 1.26 -2.61
N VAL A 58 15.71 1.56 -2.86
CA VAL A 58 14.87 0.76 -3.75
C VAL A 58 15.29 0.95 -5.20
N ARG A 59 15.56 2.19 -5.60
CA ARG A 59 16.00 2.51 -6.97
C ARG A 59 17.30 1.83 -7.35
N ALA A 60 18.18 1.58 -6.37
CA ALA A 60 19.43 0.87 -6.59
C ALA A 60 19.21 -0.62 -6.92
N LYS A 61 18.10 -1.21 -6.45
CA LYS A 61 17.78 -2.63 -6.64
C LYS A 61 16.76 -2.89 -7.73
N VAL A 62 15.92 -1.91 -8.04
CA VAL A 62 14.80 -2.05 -8.96
C VAL A 62 14.93 -1.03 -10.09
N ALA A 63 15.18 -1.51 -11.30
CA ALA A 63 15.43 -0.66 -12.46
C ALA A 63 14.19 0.12 -12.90
N LYS A 64 12.99 -0.48 -12.79
CA LYS A 64 11.73 0.13 -13.20
C LYS A 64 10.71 0.06 -12.06
N GLY A 65 10.16 1.22 -11.66
CA GLY A 65 9.21 1.31 -10.56
C GLY A 65 7.76 0.99 -10.94
N GLY A 66 7.47 0.82 -12.22
CA GLY A 66 6.11 0.65 -12.72
C GLY A 66 5.68 -0.78 -13.01
N ASN A 67 6.39 -1.80 -12.54
CA ASN A 67 6.06 -3.20 -12.81
C ASN A 67 5.73 -3.98 -11.52
N LYS A 68 5.32 -5.25 -11.71
CA LYS A 68 4.94 -6.13 -10.60
C LYS A 68 6.10 -6.46 -9.67
N ASP A 69 7.30 -6.61 -10.20
CA ASP A 69 8.50 -6.91 -9.42
C ASP A 69 8.82 -5.76 -8.46
N ALA A 70 8.70 -4.53 -8.94
CA ALA A 70 8.86 -3.34 -8.11
C ALA A 70 7.81 -3.29 -7.00
N ALA A 71 6.55 -3.61 -7.32
CA ALA A 71 5.46 -3.65 -6.36
C ALA A 71 5.70 -4.70 -5.28
N ALA A 72 6.17 -5.88 -5.67
CA ALA A 72 6.52 -6.95 -4.72
C ALA A 72 7.65 -6.51 -3.78
N ALA A 73 8.68 -5.83 -4.30
CA ALA A 73 9.77 -5.30 -3.49
C ALA A 73 9.25 -4.30 -2.44
N ILE A 74 8.32 -3.43 -2.83
CA ILE A 74 7.70 -2.45 -1.91
C ILE A 74 6.84 -3.14 -0.86
N GLY A 75 6.08 -4.18 -1.25
CA GLY A 75 5.29 -4.97 -0.31
C GLY A 75 6.15 -5.61 0.77
N LYS A 76 7.25 -6.22 0.39
CA LYS A 76 8.22 -6.78 1.32
C LYS A 76 8.83 -5.71 2.22
N ARG A 77 9.21 -4.57 1.65
CA ARG A 77 9.83 -3.47 2.38
C ARG A 77 8.89 -2.87 3.42
N ILE A 78 7.62 -2.64 3.07
CA ILE A 78 6.66 -2.08 4.03
C ILE A 78 6.35 -3.06 5.15
N ALA A 79 6.32 -4.36 4.87
CA ALA A 79 6.12 -5.38 5.89
C ALA A 79 7.30 -5.44 6.86
N GLU A 80 8.53 -5.32 6.37
CA GLU A 80 9.73 -5.26 7.20
C GLU A 80 9.71 -4.02 8.11
N LYS A 81 9.31 -2.86 7.58
CA LYS A 81 9.17 -1.63 8.36
C LYS A 81 8.07 -1.76 9.42
N ALA A 82 6.97 -2.45 9.10
CA ALA A 82 5.89 -2.73 10.06
C ALA A 82 6.39 -3.58 11.22
N LYS A 83 7.17 -4.61 10.94
CA LYS A 83 7.78 -5.45 11.98
C LYS A 83 8.67 -4.64 12.92
N GLY A 84 9.44 -3.72 12.36
CA GLY A 84 10.30 -2.82 13.16
C GLY A 84 9.51 -1.92 14.09
N LEU A 85 8.26 -1.62 13.76
CA LEU A 85 7.34 -0.84 14.59
C LEU A 85 6.47 -1.68 15.50
N GLY A 86 6.58 -3.02 15.45
CA GLY A 86 5.75 -3.93 16.22
C GLY A 86 4.35 -4.13 15.65
N ILE A 87 4.12 -3.74 14.40
CA ILE A 87 2.82 -3.88 13.74
C ILE A 87 2.75 -5.25 13.06
N GLN A 88 1.75 -6.07 13.42
CA GLN A 88 1.57 -7.41 12.86
C GLN A 88 0.36 -7.50 11.94
N ALA A 89 -0.68 -6.73 12.20
CA ALA A 89 -1.93 -6.78 11.46
C ALA A 89 -2.34 -5.37 11.02
N VAL A 90 -2.87 -5.28 9.80
CA VAL A 90 -3.31 -4.01 9.19
C VAL A 90 -4.60 -4.22 8.42
N ALA A 91 -5.31 -3.14 8.12
CA ALA A 91 -6.42 -3.14 7.18
C ALA A 91 -5.88 -2.64 5.83
N PHE A 92 -6.06 -3.42 4.78
CA PHE A 92 -5.55 -3.07 3.45
C PHE A 92 -6.48 -2.07 2.76
N ASP A 93 -5.94 -0.91 2.42
CA ASP A 93 -6.63 0.12 1.64
C ASP A 93 -5.94 0.26 0.29
N ARG A 94 -6.53 -0.30 -0.73
CA ARG A 94 -6.00 -0.23 -2.10
C ARG A 94 -6.34 1.08 -2.81
N SER A 95 -6.83 2.08 -2.09
CA SER A 95 -7.17 3.43 -2.61
C SER A 95 -8.14 3.39 -3.79
N GLY A 96 -9.04 2.40 -3.81
CA GLY A 96 -10.04 2.21 -4.88
C GLY A 96 -9.48 1.57 -6.15
N TYR A 97 -8.20 1.26 -6.21
CA TYR A 97 -7.62 0.52 -7.34
C TYR A 97 -8.09 -0.93 -7.32
N ARG A 98 -8.13 -1.57 -8.48
CA ARG A 98 -8.48 -2.99 -8.57
C ARG A 98 -7.39 -3.84 -7.90
N TYR A 99 -7.82 -4.90 -7.23
CA TYR A 99 -6.90 -5.89 -6.66
C TYR A 99 -6.35 -6.78 -7.79
N HIS A 100 -5.44 -6.21 -8.56
CA HIS A 100 -4.88 -6.81 -9.75
C HIS A 100 -3.50 -6.21 -10.06
N GLY A 101 -2.68 -6.96 -10.77
CA GLY A 101 -1.37 -6.48 -11.22
C GLY A 101 -0.46 -6.05 -10.07
N ARG A 102 0.01 -4.81 -10.12
CA ARG A 102 0.94 -4.26 -9.13
C ARG A 102 0.37 -4.23 -7.72
N VAL A 103 -0.90 -3.86 -7.57
CA VAL A 103 -1.55 -3.79 -6.25
C VAL A 103 -1.59 -5.17 -5.61
N LYS A 104 -1.97 -6.18 -6.38
CA LYS A 104 -1.99 -7.57 -5.94
C LYS A 104 -0.59 -8.07 -5.58
N ALA A 105 0.41 -7.78 -6.41
CA ALA A 105 1.80 -8.19 -6.18
C ALA A 105 2.34 -7.60 -4.87
N LEU A 106 2.06 -6.33 -4.59
CA LEU A 106 2.45 -5.68 -3.36
C LEU A 106 1.78 -6.35 -2.14
N ALA A 107 0.47 -6.59 -2.22
CA ALA A 107 -0.29 -7.19 -1.13
C ALA A 107 0.20 -8.60 -0.81
N GLU A 108 0.39 -9.42 -1.84
CA GLU A 108 0.87 -10.79 -1.66
C GLU A 108 2.28 -10.83 -1.07
N ALA A 109 3.18 -9.97 -1.53
CA ALA A 109 4.53 -9.89 -1.00
C ALA A 109 4.54 -9.45 0.48
N ALA A 110 3.68 -8.50 0.85
CA ALA A 110 3.55 -8.07 2.23
C ALA A 110 3.03 -9.20 3.13
N ARG A 111 2.07 -9.98 2.65
CA ARG A 111 1.56 -11.15 3.38
C ARG A 111 2.62 -12.23 3.55
N GLU A 112 3.39 -12.51 2.51
CA GLU A 112 4.50 -13.49 2.57
C GLU A 112 5.57 -13.05 3.56
N ALA A 113 5.80 -11.76 3.70
CA ALA A 113 6.75 -11.22 4.67
C ALA A 113 6.22 -11.18 6.10
N GLY A 114 4.99 -11.63 6.33
CA GLY A 114 4.42 -11.83 7.66
C GLY A 114 3.36 -10.83 8.09
N LEU A 115 3.00 -9.86 7.25
CA LEU A 115 1.95 -8.91 7.56
C LEU A 115 0.58 -9.56 7.39
N LYS A 116 -0.31 -9.36 8.35
CA LYS A 116 -1.66 -9.98 8.34
C LYS A 116 -2.73 -8.99 7.94
N PHE A 117 -3.48 -9.35 6.93
CA PHE A 117 -4.67 -8.60 6.48
C PHE A 117 -5.53 -9.41 5.54
#